data_1384d81683777b0dbc535c686c513c38
#
_entry.id   1384d81683777b0dbc535c686c513c38
#
_cell.length_a   1.000
_cell.length_b   1.000
_cell.length_c   1.000
_cell.angle_alpha   90.00
_cell.angle_beta   90.00
_cell.angle_gamma   90.00
#
_symmetry.space_group_name_H-M   'P 1'
#
loop_
_entity.id
_entity.type
_entity.pdbx_description
1 polymer ?
#
loop_
_entity_poly.entity_id
_entity_poly.type
_entity_poly.pdbx_seq_one_letter_code
_entity_poly.pdbx_strand_id
1 'polypeptide(L)'
;MMGEHNSVSSRLKEACPGIVVVKCICHSAHLCASEACKVLPRSCEDMAREIYNFLKSSAKRQSELKEFQTFLDMEPLKMLHPSQTRWLSLVAVVQRILEQWDALKLYFTDCWLSQRLLSAENIFNALHDPFLKLYFMFLSWVLPKFTKFNEFFQTKNVVITELHTQLRDLYTDILLSFMKRDYVMKTPLEEVDPALEKYHLPDTEMYLGVKVLQHIDKPEITSKPDIRCHFFHRCRTFLTVAAQEIRKRYNMNDPVLSKLSYLQPKAALSPVFRVNCPSLLPLVKVVPRIVSCDDDASLQRLDDQWRELPFSRARLPEDIDDVNSPDIFWNMLLKPSCDTQEAHFKELATFALHVLSLPHSNADCERVFSQV
;
A
#
# COMPACT_ATOMS: atom_id res chain seq x y z
N MET A 1 -18.38 -1.22 -11.37
CA MET A 1 -18.81 -2.46 -10.67
C MET A 1 -19.18 -2.25 -9.21
N MET A 2 -18.55 -1.31 -8.49
CA MET A 2 -18.67 -1.13 -7.02
C MET A 2 -19.33 0.21 -6.63
N GLY A 3 -20.14 0.81 -7.50
CA GLY A 3 -20.88 2.04 -7.21
C GLY A 3 -22.02 1.82 -6.18
N GLU A 4 -22.48 2.89 -5.54
CA GLU A 4 -23.55 2.85 -4.53
C GLU A 4 -24.92 2.54 -5.14
N HIS A 5 -25.15 2.97 -6.39
CA HIS A 5 -26.41 2.80 -7.10
C HIS A 5 -26.22 2.02 -8.41
N ASN A 6 -27.14 1.10 -8.73
CA ASN A 6 -27.21 0.34 -9.99
C ASN A 6 -25.90 -0.39 -10.38
N SER A 7 -25.11 -0.82 -9.40
CA SER A 7 -23.89 -1.58 -9.63
C SER A 7 -24.09 -3.07 -9.43
N VAL A 8 -23.13 -3.89 -9.87
CA VAL A 8 -23.14 -5.33 -9.57
C VAL A 8 -23.15 -5.56 -8.04
N SER A 9 -22.40 -4.76 -7.30
CA SER A 9 -22.34 -4.84 -5.83
C SER A 9 -23.68 -4.53 -5.17
N SER A 10 -24.40 -3.48 -5.61
CA SER A 10 -25.71 -3.14 -5.04
C SER A 10 -26.77 -4.21 -5.34
N ARG A 11 -26.77 -4.75 -6.56
CA ARG A 11 -27.68 -5.84 -6.94
C ARG A 11 -27.38 -7.15 -6.20
N LEU A 12 -26.12 -7.47 -5.98
CA LEU A 12 -25.73 -8.64 -5.19
C LEU A 12 -26.12 -8.51 -3.72
N LYS A 13 -25.99 -7.31 -3.12
CA LYS A 13 -26.45 -7.06 -1.75
C LYS A 13 -27.96 -7.22 -1.60
N GLU A 14 -28.71 -6.80 -2.61
CA GLU A 14 -30.18 -6.96 -2.67
C GLU A 14 -30.58 -8.43 -2.82
N ALA A 15 -29.95 -9.14 -3.78
CA ALA A 15 -30.24 -10.55 -4.04
C ALA A 15 -29.72 -11.50 -2.96
N CYS A 16 -28.65 -11.11 -2.24
CA CYS A 16 -27.96 -11.91 -1.25
C CYS A 16 -27.74 -11.11 0.03
N PRO A 17 -28.74 -10.90 0.90
CA PRO A 17 -28.56 -10.21 2.17
C PRO A 17 -27.47 -10.85 3.02
N GLY A 18 -26.66 -10.01 3.69
CA GLY A 18 -25.52 -10.48 4.51
C GLY A 18 -24.25 -10.86 3.74
N ILE A 19 -24.21 -10.63 2.41
CA ILE A 19 -22.96 -10.82 1.64
C ILE A 19 -21.90 -9.82 2.06
N VAL A 20 -20.69 -10.31 2.32
CA VAL A 20 -19.51 -9.45 2.57
C VAL A 20 -18.92 -8.99 1.23
N VAL A 21 -18.84 -7.69 1.04
CA VAL A 21 -18.29 -7.09 -0.18
C VAL A 21 -16.97 -6.41 0.15
N VAL A 22 -15.88 -6.96 -0.35
CA VAL A 22 -14.53 -6.41 -0.20
C VAL A 22 -14.11 -5.73 -1.51
N LYS A 23 -13.72 -4.46 -1.43
CA LYS A 23 -13.12 -3.76 -2.57
C LYS A 23 -11.68 -4.24 -2.76
N CYS A 24 -11.22 -4.33 -4.01
CA CYS A 24 -9.82 -4.67 -4.29
C CYS A 24 -8.89 -3.66 -3.60
N ILE A 25 -8.11 -4.15 -2.66
CA ILE A 25 -7.24 -3.36 -1.79
C ILE A 25 -6.15 -2.70 -2.61
N CYS A 26 -5.50 -3.46 -3.48
CA CYS A 26 -4.40 -2.99 -4.32
C CYS A 26 -4.85 -1.90 -5.30
N HIS A 27 -6.03 -2.05 -5.90
CA HIS A 27 -6.60 -1.03 -6.77
C HIS A 27 -6.93 0.25 -5.99
N SER A 28 -7.48 0.13 -4.79
CA SER A 28 -7.78 1.27 -3.93
C SER A 28 -6.52 2.04 -3.53
N ALA A 29 -5.43 1.36 -3.14
CA ALA A 29 -4.16 1.99 -2.83
C ALA A 29 -3.53 2.68 -4.06
N HIS A 30 -3.63 2.04 -5.23
CA HIS A 30 -3.22 2.66 -6.49
C HIS A 30 -3.97 3.98 -6.77
N LEU A 31 -5.28 3.98 -6.56
CA LEU A 31 -6.09 5.19 -6.75
C LEU A 31 -5.74 6.29 -5.73
N CYS A 32 -5.43 5.95 -4.47
CA CYS A 32 -4.97 6.92 -3.47
C CYS A 32 -3.68 7.63 -3.94
N ALA A 33 -2.67 6.87 -4.37
CA ALA A 33 -1.43 7.41 -4.90
C ALA A 33 -1.67 8.24 -6.18
N SER A 34 -2.54 7.78 -7.08
CA SER A 34 -2.87 8.45 -8.34
C SER A 34 -3.51 9.81 -8.09
N GLU A 35 -4.50 9.92 -7.20
CA GLU A 35 -5.14 11.20 -6.88
C GLU A 35 -4.15 12.15 -6.21
N ALA A 36 -3.32 11.66 -5.29
CA ALA A 36 -2.30 12.46 -4.63
C ALA A 36 -1.25 13.01 -5.63
N CYS A 37 -0.83 12.23 -6.62
CA CYS A 37 0.12 12.68 -7.63
C CYS A 37 -0.41 13.83 -8.51
N LYS A 38 -1.72 13.97 -8.68
CA LYS A 38 -2.32 15.04 -9.49
C LYS A 38 -2.04 16.45 -8.96
N VAL A 39 -1.72 16.60 -7.68
CA VAL A 39 -1.41 17.91 -7.08
C VAL A 39 0.04 18.34 -7.27
N LEU A 40 0.92 17.44 -7.70
CA LEU A 40 2.30 17.75 -8.05
C LEU A 40 2.40 18.42 -9.43
N PRO A 41 3.50 19.15 -9.71
CA PRO A 41 3.70 19.74 -11.03
C PRO A 41 3.69 18.66 -12.13
N ARG A 42 2.96 18.93 -13.22
CA ARG A 42 2.92 18.02 -14.38
C ARG A 42 4.30 17.79 -14.99
N SER A 43 5.21 18.75 -14.84
CA SER A 43 6.60 18.64 -15.31
C SER A 43 7.32 17.39 -14.83
N CYS A 44 6.93 16.81 -13.67
CA CYS A 44 7.50 15.54 -13.19
C CYS A 44 7.14 14.38 -14.12
N GLU A 45 5.88 14.29 -14.53
CA GLU A 45 5.41 13.23 -15.43
C GLU A 45 5.87 13.47 -16.86
N ASP A 46 5.77 14.71 -17.30
CA ASP A 46 6.16 15.14 -18.65
C ASP A 46 7.66 14.85 -18.89
N MET A 47 8.54 15.23 -17.96
CA MET A 47 9.97 14.94 -18.06
C MET A 47 10.25 13.43 -18.19
N ALA A 48 9.61 12.61 -17.37
CA ALA A 48 9.82 11.16 -17.44
C ALA A 48 9.39 10.57 -18.80
N ARG A 49 8.27 11.05 -19.35
CA ARG A 49 7.79 10.66 -20.69
C ARG A 49 8.67 11.18 -21.82
N GLU A 50 9.09 12.41 -21.74
CA GLU A 50 9.94 13.03 -22.75
C GLU A 50 11.31 12.36 -22.83
N ILE A 51 11.96 12.09 -21.69
CA ILE A 51 13.22 11.34 -21.65
C ILE A 51 13.05 9.96 -22.31
N TYR A 52 12.03 9.20 -21.93
CA TYR A 52 11.79 7.89 -22.51
C TYR A 52 11.52 7.99 -24.01
N ASN A 53 10.63 8.88 -24.42
CA ASN A 53 10.27 9.05 -25.83
C ASN A 53 11.46 9.51 -26.68
N PHE A 54 12.33 10.35 -26.14
CA PHE A 54 13.53 10.81 -26.82
C PHE A 54 14.53 9.68 -27.11
N LEU A 55 14.62 8.73 -26.18
CA LEU A 55 15.62 7.64 -26.25
C LEU A 55 15.09 6.36 -26.91
N LYS A 56 13.79 6.03 -26.76
CA LYS A 56 13.23 4.70 -27.08
C LYS A 56 13.45 4.21 -28.50
N SER A 57 13.43 5.11 -29.47
CA SER A 57 13.45 4.76 -30.91
C SER A 57 14.80 4.98 -31.60
N SER A 58 15.86 5.34 -30.85
CA SER A 58 17.16 5.64 -31.42
C SER A 58 18.29 4.91 -30.72
N ALA A 59 18.81 3.86 -31.38
CA ALA A 59 19.98 3.13 -30.90
C ALA A 59 21.21 4.06 -30.73
N LYS A 60 21.36 5.06 -31.62
CA LYS A 60 22.40 6.08 -31.53
C LYS A 60 22.32 6.84 -30.21
N ARG A 61 21.14 7.41 -29.88
CA ARG A 61 20.93 8.17 -28.63
C ARG A 61 21.15 7.32 -27.38
N GLN A 62 20.75 6.06 -27.43
CA GLN A 62 21.01 5.12 -26.32
C GLN A 62 22.50 4.84 -26.15
N SER A 63 23.24 4.70 -27.25
CA SER A 63 24.70 4.53 -27.21
C SER A 63 25.41 5.78 -26.70
N GLU A 64 24.99 6.96 -27.13
CA GLU A 64 25.53 8.24 -26.66
C GLU A 64 25.29 8.40 -25.13
N LEU A 65 24.06 8.16 -24.66
CA LEU A 65 23.79 8.21 -23.22
C LEU A 65 24.68 7.22 -22.43
N LYS A 66 24.90 6.01 -22.96
CA LYS A 66 25.77 5.01 -22.35
C LYS A 66 27.22 5.53 -22.19
N GLU A 67 27.73 6.33 -23.13
CA GLU A 67 29.04 6.94 -23.02
C GLU A 67 29.11 7.91 -21.83
N PHE A 68 28.09 8.74 -21.62
CA PHE A 68 28.01 9.62 -20.46
C PHE A 68 27.88 8.87 -19.13
N GLN A 69 27.10 7.77 -19.11
CA GLN A 69 26.98 6.90 -17.93
C GLN A 69 28.33 6.29 -17.59
N THR A 70 29.05 5.76 -18.58
CA THR A 70 30.40 5.18 -18.41
C THR A 70 31.43 6.25 -17.98
N PHE A 71 31.35 7.45 -18.56
CA PHE A 71 32.23 8.56 -18.19
C PHE A 71 32.10 8.97 -16.72
N LEU A 72 30.89 8.86 -16.15
CA LEU A 72 30.61 9.12 -14.73
C LEU A 72 30.80 7.89 -13.82
N ASP A 73 31.36 6.81 -14.34
CA ASP A 73 31.54 5.56 -13.62
C ASP A 73 30.20 5.00 -13.07
N MET A 74 29.14 5.22 -13.85
CA MET A 74 27.78 4.74 -13.55
C MET A 74 27.47 3.48 -14.35
N GLU A 75 26.64 2.60 -13.77
CA GLU A 75 26.13 1.42 -14.51
C GLU A 75 25.25 1.88 -15.69
N PRO A 76 25.56 1.43 -16.93
CA PRO A 76 24.76 1.78 -18.09
C PRO A 76 23.38 1.12 -18.07
N LEU A 77 22.36 1.88 -17.69
CA LEU A 77 20.99 1.41 -17.54
C LEU A 77 20.05 2.09 -18.55
N LYS A 78 19.16 1.30 -19.15
CA LYS A 78 18.11 1.82 -20.05
C LYS A 78 17.04 2.59 -19.24
N MET A 79 16.50 3.66 -19.84
CA MET A 79 15.37 4.37 -19.26
C MET A 79 14.10 3.56 -19.38
N LEU A 80 13.28 3.59 -18.31
CA LEU A 80 12.07 2.78 -18.21
C LEU A 80 10.86 3.52 -18.78
N HIS A 81 9.90 2.77 -19.32
CA HIS A 81 8.65 3.32 -19.85
C HIS A 81 7.72 3.76 -18.72
N PRO A 82 7.33 5.04 -18.64
CA PRO A 82 6.31 5.49 -17.71
C PRO A 82 4.93 5.03 -18.21
N SER A 83 4.34 4.01 -17.57
CA SER A 83 2.99 3.54 -17.90
C SER A 83 1.96 4.62 -17.63
N GLN A 84 1.07 4.88 -18.59
CA GLN A 84 0.02 5.90 -18.45
C GLN A 84 -1.07 5.56 -17.43
N THR A 85 -1.22 4.28 -17.10
CA THR A 85 -2.37 3.76 -16.35
C THR A 85 -2.08 3.39 -14.89
N ARG A 86 -0.80 3.35 -14.49
CA ARG A 86 -0.44 2.84 -13.16
C ARG A 86 0.67 3.67 -12.52
N TRP A 87 0.31 4.64 -11.69
CA TRP A 87 1.26 5.48 -10.95
C TRP A 87 2.26 4.69 -10.10
N LEU A 88 1.87 3.53 -9.59
CA LEU A 88 2.80 2.69 -8.83
C LEU A 88 3.90 2.06 -9.70
N SER A 89 3.69 1.92 -11.02
CA SER A 89 4.76 1.55 -11.95
C SER A 89 5.79 2.67 -12.17
N LEU A 90 5.46 3.91 -11.77
CA LEU A 90 6.40 5.04 -11.82
C LEU A 90 7.49 4.98 -10.76
N VAL A 91 7.36 4.18 -9.70
CA VAL A 91 8.41 4.06 -8.67
C VAL A 91 9.75 3.71 -9.32
N ALA A 92 9.76 2.66 -10.15
CA ALA A 92 10.97 2.23 -10.84
C ALA A 92 11.49 3.32 -11.81
N VAL A 93 10.58 4.04 -12.49
CA VAL A 93 10.94 5.16 -13.40
C VAL A 93 11.56 6.31 -12.61
N VAL A 94 10.94 6.71 -11.51
CA VAL A 94 11.44 7.78 -10.61
C VAL A 94 12.82 7.42 -10.07
N GLN A 95 12.98 6.20 -9.57
CA GLN A 95 14.27 5.71 -9.08
C GLN A 95 15.32 5.70 -10.18
N ARG A 96 15.00 5.18 -11.37
CA ARG A 96 15.91 5.14 -12.53
C ARG A 96 16.34 6.53 -12.98
N ILE A 97 15.43 7.51 -13.02
CA ILE A 97 15.77 8.90 -13.37
C ILE A 97 16.69 9.50 -12.32
N LEU A 98 16.43 9.28 -11.02
CA LEU A 98 17.30 9.78 -9.95
C LEU A 98 18.66 9.13 -9.94
N GLU A 99 18.75 7.81 -10.18
CA GLU A 99 20.01 7.08 -10.31
C GLU A 99 20.86 7.61 -11.46
N GLN A 100 20.22 7.95 -12.56
CA GLN A 100 20.89 8.39 -13.78
C GLN A 100 20.88 9.92 -13.97
N TRP A 101 20.51 10.68 -12.93
CA TRP A 101 20.28 12.13 -13.04
C TRP A 101 21.45 12.89 -13.62
N ASP A 102 22.66 12.61 -13.14
CA ASP A 102 23.84 13.37 -13.54
C ASP A 102 24.30 13.01 -14.96
N ALA A 103 24.18 11.73 -15.38
CA ALA A 103 24.42 11.29 -16.74
C ALA A 103 23.39 11.89 -17.72
N LEU A 104 22.10 11.88 -17.33
CA LEU A 104 21.05 12.53 -18.12
C LEU A 104 21.30 14.03 -18.25
N LYS A 105 21.68 14.70 -17.17
CA LYS A 105 21.96 16.12 -17.16
C LYS A 105 23.09 16.48 -18.13
N LEU A 106 24.20 15.75 -18.12
CA LEU A 106 25.32 15.97 -19.04
C LEU A 106 24.93 15.67 -20.48
N TYR A 107 24.28 14.53 -20.73
CA TYR A 107 23.85 14.13 -22.06
C TYR A 107 22.90 15.15 -22.69
N PHE A 108 21.86 15.59 -21.96
CA PHE A 108 20.92 16.59 -22.50
C PHE A 108 21.49 17.99 -22.59
N THR A 109 22.52 18.30 -21.80
CA THR A 109 23.32 19.53 -21.97
C THR A 109 24.05 19.49 -23.32
N ASP A 110 24.69 18.39 -23.65
CA ASP A 110 25.34 18.22 -24.97
C ASP A 110 24.31 18.26 -26.11
N CYS A 111 23.21 17.54 -26.01
CA CYS A 111 22.14 17.52 -27.00
C CYS A 111 21.60 18.93 -27.29
N TRP A 112 21.43 19.75 -26.25
CA TRP A 112 20.86 21.11 -26.39
C TRP A 112 21.92 22.13 -26.80
N LEU A 113 23.03 22.22 -26.09
CA LEU A 113 24.02 23.27 -26.27
C LEU A 113 24.96 23.02 -27.44
N SER A 114 25.44 21.78 -27.62
CA SER A 114 26.42 21.43 -28.66
C SER A 114 25.74 21.03 -29.97
N GLN A 115 24.74 20.13 -29.89
CA GLN A 115 24.05 19.57 -31.05
C GLN A 115 22.84 20.42 -31.52
N ARG A 116 22.39 21.40 -30.75
CA ARG A 116 21.25 22.27 -31.03
C ARG A 116 19.94 21.55 -31.30
N LEU A 117 19.67 20.44 -30.58
CA LEU A 117 18.45 19.67 -30.74
C LEU A 117 17.30 20.31 -29.96
N LEU A 118 16.37 20.97 -30.64
CA LEU A 118 15.17 21.59 -30.04
C LEU A 118 14.35 20.61 -29.22
N SER A 119 14.30 19.32 -29.62
CA SER A 119 13.58 18.30 -28.90
C SER A 119 14.20 17.95 -27.54
N ALA A 120 15.40 18.43 -27.21
CA ALA A 120 16.09 18.25 -25.95
C ALA A 120 15.91 19.44 -24.98
N GLU A 121 15.38 20.58 -25.44
CA GLU A 121 15.31 21.81 -24.67
C GLU A 121 14.50 21.67 -23.37
N ASN A 122 13.29 21.12 -23.46
CA ASN A 122 12.44 20.94 -22.28
C ASN A 122 13.09 20.01 -21.26
N ILE A 123 13.71 18.92 -21.72
CA ILE A 123 14.38 17.96 -20.84
C ILE A 123 15.62 18.61 -20.21
N PHE A 124 16.39 19.37 -20.98
CA PHE A 124 17.53 20.13 -20.48
C PHE A 124 17.11 21.08 -19.36
N ASN A 125 16.09 21.90 -19.60
CA ASN A 125 15.58 22.85 -18.60
C ASN A 125 15.08 22.12 -17.34
N ALA A 126 14.34 21.03 -17.51
CA ALA A 126 13.82 20.22 -16.41
C ALA A 126 14.94 19.60 -15.56
N LEU A 127 16.00 19.06 -16.17
CA LEU A 127 17.14 18.48 -15.46
C LEU A 127 18.01 19.52 -14.73
N HIS A 128 17.93 20.79 -15.14
CA HIS A 128 18.61 21.93 -14.50
C HIS A 128 17.75 22.62 -13.44
N ASP A 129 16.47 22.24 -13.30
CA ASP A 129 15.61 22.74 -12.23
C ASP A 129 15.85 21.95 -10.93
N PRO A 130 16.46 22.56 -9.89
CA PRO A 130 16.73 21.86 -8.63
C PRO A 130 15.46 21.50 -7.89
N PHE A 131 14.35 22.23 -8.07
CA PHE A 131 13.07 21.91 -7.44
C PHE A 131 12.42 20.69 -8.09
N LEU A 132 12.57 20.50 -9.38
CA LEU A 132 12.09 19.30 -10.05
C LEU A 132 12.83 18.06 -9.53
N LYS A 133 14.15 18.15 -9.30
CA LYS A 133 14.92 17.09 -8.63
C LYS A 133 14.37 16.77 -7.22
N LEU A 134 14.01 17.80 -6.45
CA LEU A 134 13.39 17.61 -5.13
C LEU A 134 12.05 16.86 -5.20
N TYR A 135 11.20 17.15 -6.19
CA TYR A 135 9.96 16.42 -6.38
C TYR A 135 10.21 14.94 -6.70
N PHE A 136 11.21 14.63 -7.53
CA PHE A 136 11.61 13.25 -7.78
C PHE A 136 12.13 12.56 -6.50
N MET A 137 12.90 13.26 -5.67
CA MET A 137 13.36 12.75 -4.38
C MET A 137 12.19 12.49 -3.42
N PHE A 138 11.22 13.40 -3.35
CA PHE A 138 9.98 13.22 -2.59
C PHE A 138 9.19 11.99 -3.09
N LEU A 139 8.96 11.88 -4.39
CA LEU A 139 8.27 10.73 -5.01
C LEU A 139 9.00 9.41 -4.73
N SER A 140 10.35 9.40 -4.77
CA SER A 140 11.16 8.22 -4.49
C SER A 140 11.02 7.72 -3.04
N TRP A 141 10.57 8.57 -2.13
CA TRP A 141 10.29 8.23 -0.74
C TRP A 141 8.83 7.85 -0.50
N VAL A 142 7.88 8.62 -1.04
CA VAL A 142 6.46 8.44 -0.70
C VAL A 142 5.79 7.31 -1.49
N LEU A 143 6.09 7.15 -2.77
CA LEU A 143 5.44 6.12 -3.61
C LEU A 143 5.75 4.68 -3.17
N PRO A 144 6.97 4.33 -2.71
CA PRO A 144 7.26 3.00 -2.18
C PRO A 144 6.38 2.56 -1.01
N LYS A 145 5.80 3.49 -0.24
CA LYS A 145 4.85 3.15 0.84
C LYS A 145 3.62 2.44 0.28
N PHE A 146 3.05 2.96 -0.81
CA PHE A 146 1.91 2.35 -1.51
C PHE A 146 2.30 1.08 -2.29
N THR A 147 3.49 1.07 -2.89
CA THR A 147 3.96 -0.10 -3.65
C THR A 147 4.20 -1.29 -2.74
N LYS A 148 4.88 -1.10 -1.60
CA LYS A 148 5.10 -2.17 -0.61
C LYS A 148 3.78 -2.70 -0.05
N PHE A 149 2.83 -1.81 0.25
CA PHE A 149 1.48 -2.22 0.66
C PHE A 149 0.81 -3.09 -0.42
N ASN A 150 0.89 -2.69 -1.70
CA ASN A 150 0.33 -3.49 -2.80
C ASN A 150 1.05 -4.83 -2.99
N GLU A 151 2.38 -4.85 -2.94
CA GLU A 151 3.19 -6.05 -3.08
C GLU A 151 2.84 -7.08 -1.99
N PHE A 152 2.64 -6.60 -0.75
CA PHE A 152 2.24 -7.45 0.37
C PHE A 152 0.91 -8.18 0.09
N PHE A 153 -0.08 -7.50 -0.52
CA PHE A 153 -1.38 -8.09 -0.81
C PHE A 153 -1.48 -8.74 -2.21
N GLN A 154 -0.46 -8.68 -3.05
CA GLN A 154 -0.38 -9.37 -4.35
C GLN A 154 0.22 -10.78 -4.24
N THR A 155 0.23 -11.35 -3.06
CA THR A 155 0.69 -12.72 -2.78
C THR A 155 -0.41 -13.74 -2.99
N LYS A 156 0.00 -15.03 -3.15
CA LYS A 156 -0.92 -16.19 -3.11
C LYS A 156 -1.22 -16.64 -1.67
N ASN A 157 -0.46 -16.18 -0.70
CA ASN A 157 -0.64 -16.54 0.70
C ASN A 157 -1.88 -15.84 1.28
N VAL A 158 -2.50 -16.43 2.28
CA VAL A 158 -3.64 -15.85 3.00
C VAL A 158 -3.13 -14.78 3.96
N VAL A 159 -3.23 -13.51 3.55
CA VAL A 159 -2.75 -12.34 4.31
C VAL A 159 -3.88 -11.39 4.71
N ILE A 160 -5.14 -11.77 4.48
CA ILE A 160 -6.29 -10.92 4.79
C ILE A 160 -6.39 -10.56 6.27
N THR A 161 -5.88 -11.40 7.15
CA THR A 161 -5.83 -11.17 8.61
C THR A 161 -4.96 -9.98 9.01
N GLU A 162 -4.04 -9.57 8.14
CA GLU A 162 -3.14 -8.43 8.38
C GLU A 162 -3.62 -7.12 7.76
N LEU A 163 -4.67 -7.18 6.94
CA LEU A 163 -5.14 -6.05 6.16
C LEU A 163 -5.42 -4.82 7.01
N HIS A 164 -6.17 -4.99 8.08
CA HIS A 164 -6.55 -3.89 8.96
C HIS A 164 -5.32 -3.21 9.60
N THR A 165 -4.37 -4.01 10.07
CA THR A 165 -3.11 -3.52 10.68
C THR A 165 -2.26 -2.78 9.65
N GLN A 166 -1.97 -3.40 8.52
CA GLN A 166 -1.15 -2.81 7.45
C GLN A 166 -1.76 -1.50 6.91
N LEU A 167 -3.08 -1.43 6.82
CA LEU A 167 -3.79 -0.23 6.39
C LEU A 167 -3.65 0.90 7.41
N ARG A 168 -3.83 0.59 8.70
CA ARG A 168 -3.67 1.57 9.79
C ARG A 168 -2.24 2.08 9.89
N ASP A 169 -1.27 1.20 9.70
CA ASP A 169 0.16 1.55 9.71
C ASP A 169 0.50 2.49 8.55
N LEU A 170 0.06 2.17 7.32
CA LEU A 170 0.24 3.04 6.16
C LEU A 170 -0.39 4.42 6.37
N TYR A 171 -1.62 4.45 6.88
CA TYR A 171 -2.33 5.70 7.12
C TYR A 171 -1.65 6.54 8.21
N THR A 172 -1.26 5.92 9.32
CA THR A 172 -0.56 6.58 10.42
C THR A 172 0.79 7.13 9.98
N ASP A 173 1.58 6.38 9.20
CA ASP A 173 2.87 6.80 8.69
C ASP A 173 2.75 8.03 7.76
N ILE A 174 1.72 8.07 6.90
CA ILE A 174 1.43 9.24 6.08
C ILE A 174 1.05 10.44 6.95
N LEU A 175 0.15 10.27 7.92
CA LEU A 175 -0.28 11.36 8.81
C LEU A 175 0.89 11.94 9.62
N LEU A 176 1.71 11.09 10.23
CA LEU A 176 2.86 11.51 11.03
C LEU A 176 3.94 12.25 10.22
N SER A 177 3.90 12.15 8.90
CA SER A 177 4.84 12.86 8.02
C SER A 177 4.55 14.36 7.93
N PHE A 178 3.31 14.81 8.21
CA PHE A 178 2.92 16.21 8.05
C PHE A 178 1.97 16.75 9.15
N MET A 179 1.53 15.90 10.07
CA MET A 179 0.64 16.29 11.17
C MET A 179 1.31 16.15 12.54
N LYS A 180 0.87 16.95 13.49
CA LYS A 180 1.34 16.92 14.88
C LYS A 180 1.10 15.55 15.50
N ARG A 181 2.16 14.95 16.01
CA ARG A 181 2.13 13.60 16.59
C ARG A 181 1.08 13.46 17.68
N ASP A 182 0.98 14.46 18.56
CA ASP A 182 0.02 14.44 19.67
C ASP A 182 -1.43 14.33 19.22
N TYR A 183 -1.79 15.00 18.14
CA TYR A 183 -3.13 14.90 17.56
C TYR A 183 -3.39 13.52 16.97
N VAL A 184 -2.46 13.01 16.16
CA VAL A 184 -2.60 11.71 15.50
C VAL A 184 -2.67 10.56 16.51
N MET A 185 -1.87 10.63 17.59
CA MET A 185 -1.78 9.53 18.57
C MET A 185 -2.88 9.57 19.64
N LYS A 186 -3.48 10.75 19.91
CA LYS A 186 -4.53 10.92 20.94
C LYS A 186 -5.95 10.85 20.36
N THR A 187 -6.11 10.97 19.06
CA THR A 187 -7.40 10.93 18.36
C THR A 187 -7.62 9.53 17.79
N PRO A 188 -8.82 8.93 17.91
CA PRO A 188 -9.15 7.71 17.17
C PRO A 188 -8.84 7.89 15.68
N LEU A 189 -8.17 6.92 15.08
CA LEU A 189 -7.58 7.07 13.73
C LEU A 189 -8.65 7.37 12.66
N GLU A 190 -9.85 6.86 12.84
CA GLU A 190 -11.03 7.12 12.01
C GLU A 190 -11.57 8.56 12.12
N GLU A 191 -11.27 9.25 13.24
CA GLU A 191 -11.71 10.62 13.51
C GLU A 191 -10.62 11.65 13.11
N VAL A 192 -9.38 11.21 12.87
CA VAL A 192 -8.31 12.12 12.44
C VAL A 192 -8.70 12.74 11.10
N ASP A 193 -8.81 14.06 11.06
CA ASP A 193 -9.07 14.80 9.83
C ASP A 193 -7.77 15.38 9.26
N PRO A 194 -7.28 14.84 8.11
CA PRO A 194 -6.05 15.29 7.48
C PRO A 194 -6.11 16.75 6.95
N ALA A 195 -7.30 17.32 6.80
CA ALA A 195 -7.47 18.67 6.28
C ALA A 195 -7.37 19.77 7.35
N LEU A 196 -7.33 19.42 8.64
CA LEU A 196 -7.27 20.40 9.71
C LEU A 196 -5.88 21.04 9.83
N GLU A 197 -5.69 22.18 9.17
CA GLU A 197 -4.42 22.92 9.10
C GLU A 197 -3.81 23.26 10.47
N LYS A 198 -4.63 23.50 11.51
CA LYS A 198 -4.15 23.76 12.88
C LYS A 198 -3.31 22.63 13.49
N TYR A 199 -3.46 21.42 12.94
CA TYR A 199 -2.70 20.24 13.35
C TYR A 199 -1.58 19.88 12.35
N HIS A 200 -1.39 20.65 11.28
CA HIS A 200 -0.25 20.45 10.40
C HIS A 200 1.05 20.89 11.08
N LEU A 201 2.12 20.21 10.72
CA LEU A 201 3.47 20.60 11.09
C LEU A 201 3.91 21.82 10.28
N PRO A 202 4.76 22.71 10.83
CA PRO A 202 5.44 23.71 10.02
C PRO A 202 6.31 23.05 8.95
N ASP A 203 6.62 23.77 7.87
CA ASP A 203 7.37 23.24 6.73
C ASP A 203 8.71 22.60 7.13
N THR A 204 9.39 23.19 8.09
CA THR A 204 10.70 22.73 8.59
C THR A 204 10.64 21.43 9.42
N GLU A 205 9.46 21.05 9.90
CA GLU A 205 9.25 19.84 10.71
C GLU A 205 8.62 18.70 9.91
N MET A 206 8.18 18.97 8.67
CA MET A 206 7.63 17.92 7.81
C MET A 206 8.71 16.91 7.40
N TYR A 207 8.36 15.64 7.43
CA TYR A 207 9.24 14.59 6.94
C TYR A 207 8.90 14.22 5.49
N LEU A 208 9.78 14.58 4.56
CA LEU A 208 9.62 14.36 3.12
C LEU A 208 10.64 13.38 2.54
N GLY A 209 11.32 12.62 3.39
CA GLY A 209 12.34 11.66 3.02
C GLY A 209 13.77 12.22 3.15
N VAL A 210 14.73 11.34 3.45
CA VAL A 210 16.14 11.70 3.73
C VAL A 210 16.77 12.48 2.57
N LYS A 211 16.50 12.06 1.32
CA LYS A 211 17.07 12.75 0.14
C LYS A 211 16.61 14.20 0.04
N VAL A 212 15.35 14.49 0.37
CA VAL A 212 14.83 15.87 0.39
C VAL A 212 15.51 16.65 1.50
N LEU A 213 15.59 16.10 2.74
CA LEU A 213 16.23 16.75 3.87
C LEU A 213 17.70 17.11 3.60
N GLN A 214 18.45 16.26 2.90
CA GLN A 214 19.85 16.52 2.52
C GLN A 214 20.02 17.62 1.47
N HIS A 215 18.96 17.97 0.71
CA HIS A 215 19.06 18.89 -0.42
C HIS A 215 18.29 20.20 -0.22
N ILE A 216 17.30 20.24 0.70
CA ILE A 216 16.40 21.38 0.87
C ILE A 216 17.08 22.66 1.36
N ASP A 217 18.22 22.52 2.02
CA ASP A 217 19.00 23.64 2.56
C ASP A 217 20.19 24.04 1.67
N LYS A 218 20.34 23.45 0.48
CA LYS A 218 21.38 23.84 -0.47
C LYS A 218 21.14 25.26 -0.98
N PRO A 219 22.22 26.02 -1.28
CA PRO A 219 22.11 27.42 -1.75
C PRO A 219 21.21 27.62 -2.97
N GLU A 220 21.19 26.66 -3.89
CA GLU A 220 20.35 26.67 -5.10
C GLU A 220 18.84 26.61 -4.80
N ILE A 221 18.46 26.11 -3.62
CA ILE A 221 17.09 26.04 -3.12
C ILE A 221 16.76 27.23 -2.23
N THR A 222 17.63 27.52 -1.26
CA THR A 222 17.40 28.58 -0.26
C THR A 222 17.44 29.99 -0.87
N SER A 223 18.11 30.17 -2.01
CA SER A 223 18.10 31.43 -2.79
C SER A 223 16.73 31.76 -3.40
N LYS A 224 15.77 30.80 -3.43
CA LYS A 224 14.44 30.96 -4.02
C LYS A 224 13.33 30.64 -2.99
N PRO A 225 13.13 31.49 -1.98
CA PRO A 225 12.25 31.17 -0.84
C PRO A 225 10.79 30.94 -1.26
N ASP A 226 10.27 31.68 -2.24
CA ASP A 226 8.90 31.52 -2.71
C ASP A 226 8.67 30.14 -3.35
N ILE A 227 9.62 29.69 -4.19
CA ILE A 227 9.52 28.38 -4.83
C ILE A 227 9.71 27.26 -3.80
N ARG A 228 10.57 27.47 -2.78
CA ARG A 228 10.74 26.55 -1.65
C ARG A 228 9.44 26.41 -0.85
N CYS A 229 8.75 27.52 -0.55
CA CYS A 229 7.44 27.51 0.08
C CYS A 229 6.41 26.74 -0.75
N HIS A 230 6.37 26.98 -2.07
CA HIS A 230 5.52 26.24 -3.01
C HIS A 230 5.81 24.74 -3.03
N PHE A 231 7.08 24.35 -2.95
CA PHE A 231 7.47 22.93 -2.86
C PHE A 231 6.87 22.27 -1.62
N PHE A 232 7.04 22.86 -0.43
CA PHE A 232 6.47 22.36 0.80
C PHE A 232 4.94 22.29 0.77
N HIS A 233 4.31 23.35 0.25
CA HIS A 233 2.86 23.38 0.10
C HIS A 233 2.36 22.23 -0.80
N ARG A 234 3.00 21.99 -1.95
CA ARG A 234 2.65 20.88 -2.85
C ARG A 234 2.86 19.51 -2.20
N CYS A 235 3.96 19.32 -1.49
CA CYS A 235 4.20 18.06 -0.76
C CYS A 235 3.18 17.84 0.35
N ARG A 236 2.83 18.89 1.12
CA ARG A 236 1.77 18.83 2.13
C ARG A 236 0.43 18.47 1.51
N THR A 237 0.05 19.14 0.42
CA THR A 237 -1.20 18.86 -0.29
C THR A 237 -1.23 17.42 -0.81
N PHE A 238 -0.11 16.89 -1.33
CA PHE A 238 -0.01 15.49 -1.72
C PHE A 238 -0.32 14.56 -0.54
N LEU A 239 0.32 14.77 0.63
CA LEU A 239 0.14 13.92 1.81
C LEU A 239 -1.30 14.03 2.36
N THR A 240 -1.87 15.24 2.37
CA THR A 240 -3.27 15.47 2.77
C THR A 240 -4.23 14.72 1.85
N VAL A 241 -4.09 14.86 0.52
CA VAL A 241 -4.95 14.17 -0.45
C VAL A 241 -4.78 12.65 -0.34
N ALA A 242 -3.55 12.15 -0.19
CA ALA A 242 -3.29 10.73 0.01
C ALA A 242 -4.02 10.19 1.24
N ALA A 243 -3.94 10.89 2.38
CA ALA A 243 -4.63 10.51 3.60
C ALA A 243 -6.16 10.57 3.46
N GLN A 244 -6.70 11.63 2.83
CA GLN A 244 -8.14 11.75 2.55
C GLN A 244 -8.66 10.63 1.65
N GLU A 245 -7.90 10.27 0.60
CA GLU A 245 -8.29 9.21 -0.32
C GLU A 245 -8.20 7.81 0.34
N ILE A 246 -7.28 7.60 1.30
CA ILE A 246 -7.26 6.39 2.12
C ILE A 246 -8.55 6.33 2.96
N ARG A 247 -8.91 7.37 3.70
CA ARG A 247 -10.17 7.41 4.50
C ARG A 247 -11.41 7.17 3.65
N LYS A 248 -11.46 7.74 2.46
CA LYS A 248 -12.60 7.61 1.53
C LYS A 248 -12.78 6.19 0.99
N ARG A 249 -11.66 5.48 0.77
CA ARG A 249 -11.70 4.15 0.14
C ARG A 249 -11.71 3.00 1.12
N TYR A 250 -11.18 3.21 2.31
CA TYR A 250 -11.08 2.19 3.34
C TYR A 250 -11.82 2.63 4.60
N ASN A 251 -12.61 1.72 5.14
CA ASN A 251 -13.25 1.92 6.43
C ASN A 251 -12.29 1.52 7.55
N MET A 252 -11.75 2.50 8.30
CA MET A 252 -10.84 2.24 9.43
C MET A 252 -11.50 1.48 10.58
N ASN A 253 -12.84 1.48 10.64
CA ASN A 253 -13.67 0.77 11.61
C ASN A 253 -14.48 -0.35 10.96
N ASP A 254 -13.95 -0.98 9.89
CA ASP A 254 -14.64 -2.10 9.27
C ASP A 254 -14.87 -3.23 10.29
N PRO A 255 -16.12 -3.63 10.56
CA PRO A 255 -16.44 -4.59 11.62
C PRO A 255 -15.94 -6.00 11.31
N VAL A 256 -15.72 -6.34 10.04
CA VAL A 256 -15.14 -7.64 9.63
C VAL A 256 -13.63 -7.55 9.71
N LEU A 257 -13.02 -6.62 8.96
CA LEU A 257 -11.55 -6.53 8.82
C LEU A 257 -10.84 -6.33 10.15
N SER A 258 -11.43 -5.53 11.07
CA SER A 258 -10.85 -5.31 12.41
C SER A 258 -10.72 -6.58 13.25
N LYS A 259 -11.55 -7.59 12.98
CA LYS A 259 -11.58 -8.85 13.73
C LYS A 259 -10.86 -10.02 13.05
N LEU A 260 -10.50 -9.85 11.76
CA LEU A 260 -9.80 -10.93 11.04
C LEU A 260 -8.44 -11.25 11.65
N SER A 261 -7.80 -10.28 12.29
CA SER A 261 -6.54 -10.51 13.03
C SER A 261 -6.65 -11.54 14.15
N TYR A 262 -7.86 -11.82 14.66
CA TYR A 262 -8.12 -12.87 15.67
C TYR A 262 -7.76 -14.25 15.13
N LEU A 263 -7.89 -14.45 13.81
CA LEU A 263 -7.61 -15.72 13.16
C LEU A 263 -6.13 -15.93 12.81
N GLN A 264 -5.25 -15.00 13.16
CA GLN A 264 -3.80 -15.22 13.05
C GLN A 264 -3.36 -16.29 14.06
N PRO A 265 -2.45 -17.22 13.70
CA PRO A 265 -1.99 -18.30 14.58
C PRO A 265 -1.52 -17.79 15.95
N LYS A 266 -0.68 -16.75 15.96
CA LYS A 266 -0.15 -16.15 17.21
C LYS A 266 -1.25 -15.55 18.09
N ALA A 267 -2.28 -14.95 17.51
CA ALA A 267 -3.41 -14.42 18.26
C ALA A 267 -4.32 -15.55 18.78
N ALA A 268 -4.61 -16.53 17.93
CA ALA A 268 -5.45 -17.68 18.27
C ALA A 268 -4.87 -18.53 19.41
N LEU A 269 -3.55 -18.70 19.45
CA LEU A 269 -2.85 -19.46 20.50
C LEU A 269 -2.48 -18.63 21.74
N SER A 270 -2.69 -17.32 21.75
CA SER A 270 -2.28 -16.46 22.84
C SER A 270 -3.28 -16.44 24.00
N PRO A 271 -2.93 -16.93 25.21
CA PRO A 271 -3.77 -16.76 26.39
C PRO A 271 -4.03 -15.30 26.76
N VAL A 272 -3.04 -14.43 26.56
CA VAL A 272 -3.16 -12.99 26.84
C VAL A 272 -4.16 -12.34 25.88
N PHE A 273 -4.12 -12.70 24.60
CA PHE A 273 -5.09 -12.22 23.62
C PHE A 273 -6.52 -12.66 23.96
N ARG A 274 -6.68 -13.89 24.53
CA ARG A 274 -7.98 -14.44 24.94
C ARG A 274 -8.65 -13.62 26.05
N VAL A 275 -7.89 -12.96 26.91
CA VAL A 275 -8.43 -12.05 27.93
C VAL A 275 -9.13 -10.85 27.26
N ASN A 276 -8.56 -10.32 26.16
CA ASN A 276 -9.11 -9.19 25.44
C ASN A 276 -10.21 -9.59 24.42
N CYS A 277 -10.18 -10.84 23.97
CA CYS A 277 -11.13 -11.41 23.01
C CYS A 277 -11.67 -12.77 23.54
N PRO A 278 -12.48 -12.76 24.60
CA PRO A 278 -12.95 -13.99 25.26
C PRO A 278 -13.94 -14.78 24.41
N SER A 279 -14.58 -14.17 23.42
CA SER A 279 -15.58 -14.79 22.56
C SER A 279 -15.35 -14.42 21.09
N LEU A 280 -15.60 -15.37 20.18
CA LEU A 280 -15.55 -15.16 18.73
C LEU A 280 -16.89 -14.68 18.14
N LEU A 281 -17.96 -14.66 18.94
CA LEU A 281 -19.29 -14.22 18.52
C LEU A 281 -19.33 -12.84 17.84
N PRO A 282 -18.53 -11.83 18.24
CA PRO A 282 -18.47 -10.56 17.52
C PRO A 282 -18.00 -10.67 16.06
N LEU A 283 -17.15 -11.68 15.74
CA LEU A 283 -16.77 -11.97 14.35
C LEU A 283 -17.87 -12.76 13.64
N VAL A 284 -18.43 -13.77 14.29
CA VAL A 284 -19.51 -14.60 13.72
C VAL A 284 -20.70 -13.74 13.28
N LYS A 285 -21.12 -12.78 14.11
CA LYS A 285 -22.25 -11.89 13.84
C LYS A 285 -22.05 -10.99 12.60
N VAL A 286 -20.81 -10.66 12.22
CA VAL A 286 -20.54 -9.80 11.06
C VAL A 286 -20.34 -10.59 9.77
N VAL A 287 -20.31 -11.93 9.85
CA VAL A 287 -20.22 -12.85 8.70
C VAL A 287 -21.36 -13.90 8.72
N PRO A 288 -22.63 -13.47 8.78
CA PRO A 288 -23.78 -14.36 9.08
C PRO A 288 -24.04 -15.44 8.02
N ARG A 289 -23.42 -15.35 6.85
CA ARG A 289 -23.55 -16.36 5.79
C ARG A 289 -22.51 -17.49 5.91
N ILE A 290 -21.51 -17.36 6.77
CA ILE A 290 -20.49 -18.39 6.97
C ILE A 290 -20.93 -19.39 8.01
N VAL A 291 -21.65 -18.93 9.03
CA VAL A 291 -22.27 -19.79 10.05
C VAL A 291 -23.73 -19.42 10.17
N SER A 292 -24.62 -20.41 10.18
CA SER A 292 -26.03 -20.18 10.52
C SER A 292 -26.10 -19.76 11.98
N CYS A 293 -26.57 -18.55 12.24
CA CYS A 293 -26.80 -18.05 13.59
C CYS A 293 -28.04 -18.65 14.26
N ASP A 294 -28.74 -19.57 13.60
CA ASP A 294 -29.98 -20.15 14.07
C ASP A 294 -29.78 -21.42 14.92
N ASP A 295 -28.55 -21.94 14.98
CA ASP A 295 -28.18 -23.10 15.81
C ASP A 295 -27.28 -22.68 16.99
N ASP A 296 -27.93 -22.36 18.10
CA ASP A 296 -27.27 -22.00 19.36
C ASP A 296 -26.26 -23.07 19.86
N ALA A 297 -26.53 -24.32 19.59
CA ALA A 297 -25.64 -25.39 20.01
C ALA A 297 -24.32 -25.41 19.22
N SER A 298 -24.39 -25.18 17.94
CA SER A 298 -23.20 -25.03 17.07
C SER A 298 -22.40 -23.78 17.41
N LEU A 299 -23.08 -22.67 17.67
CA LEU A 299 -22.43 -21.42 18.11
C LEU A 299 -21.73 -21.61 19.46
N GLN A 300 -22.38 -22.31 20.40
CA GLN A 300 -21.77 -22.58 21.70
C GLN A 300 -20.51 -23.44 21.57
N ARG A 301 -20.57 -24.54 20.78
CA ARG A 301 -19.39 -25.39 20.55
C ARG A 301 -18.24 -24.61 19.91
N LEU A 302 -18.51 -23.77 18.92
CA LEU A 302 -17.52 -22.92 18.27
C LEU A 302 -16.85 -21.96 19.26
N ASP A 303 -17.63 -21.29 20.10
CA ASP A 303 -17.12 -20.34 21.08
C ASP A 303 -16.37 -21.04 22.21
N ASP A 304 -16.82 -22.21 22.66
CA ASP A 304 -16.11 -23.08 23.65
C ASP A 304 -14.75 -23.50 23.08
N GLN A 305 -14.69 -23.98 21.83
CA GLN A 305 -13.44 -24.37 21.17
C GLN A 305 -12.49 -23.14 21.04
N TRP A 306 -13.03 -21.95 20.75
CA TRP A 306 -12.25 -20.72 20.71
C TRP A 306 -11.63 -20.41 22.07
N ARG A 307 -12.39 -20.55 23.16
CA ARG A 307 -11.92 -20.26 24.52
C ARG A 307 -10.90 -21.31 25.00
N GLU A 308 -11.05 -22.56 24.61
CA GLU A 308 -10.21 -23.68 25.02
C GLU A 308 -8.87 -23.71 24.26
N LEU A 309 -8.82 -23.30 22.98
CA LEU A 309 -7.70 -23.46 22.06
C LEU A 309 -6.33 -23.10 22.67
N PRO A 310 -6.10 -21.91 23.29
CA PRO A 310 -4.79 -21.53 23.80
C PRO A 310 -4.35 -22.32 25.03
N PHE A 311 -5.26 -23.09 25.68
CA PHE A 311 -5.02 -23.86 26.90
C PHE A 311 -4.95 -25.36 26.65
N SER A 312 -5.25 -25.83 25.45
CA SER A 312 -5.34 -27.25 25.11
C SER A 312 -4.09 -27.77 24.38
N ARG A 313 -2.90 -27.38 24.85
CA ARG A 313 -1.63 -27.67 24.15
C ARG A 313 -1.43 -29.17 23.84
N ALA A 314 -1.80 -30.04 24.74
CA ALA A 314 -1.69 -31.49 24.56
C ALA A 314 -2.53 -32.06 23.40
N ARG A 315 -3.52 -31.31 22.92
CA ARG A 315 -4.41 -31.71 21.82
C ARG A 315 -4.02 -31.08 20.48
N LEU A 316 -2.97 -30.25 20.48
CA LEU A 316 -2.47 -29.56 19.27
C LEU A 316 -1.31 -30.32 18.64
N PRO A 317 -1.10 -30.24 17.32
CA PRO A 317 0.10 -30.76 16.68
C PRO A 317 1.37 -30.18 17.28
N GLU A 318 2.46 -30.95 17.32
CA GLU A 318 3.73 -30.53 17.93
C GLU A 318 4.36 -29.30 17.23
N ASP A 319 4.20 -29.23 15.91
CA ASP A 319 4.75 -28.20 15.02
C ASP A 319 3.83 -26.98 14.84
N ILE A 320 2.73 -26.89 15.59
CA ILE A 320 1.71 -25.84 15.42
C ILE A 320 2.25 -24.42 15.66
N ASP A 321 3.23 -24.26 16.57
CA ASP A 321 3.81 -22.95 16.92
C ASP A 321 4.72 -22.38 15.82
N ASP A 322 5.25 -23.23 14.96
CA ASP A 322 6.13 -22.83 13.87
C ASP A 322 5.34 -22.36 12.63
N VAL A 323 4.01 -22.57 12.65
CA VAL A 323 3.13 -22.23 11.53
C VAL A 323 2.71 -20.76 11.62
N ASN A 324 3.17 -19.96 10.66
CA ASN A 324 2.79 -18.56 10.54
C ASN A 324 1.65 -18.32 9.53
N SER A 325 1.38 -19.26 8.62
CA SER A 325 0.30 -19.13 7.63
C SER A 325 -1.05 -19.50 8.24
N PRO A 326 -2.03 -18.57 8.25
CA PRO A 326 -3.32 -18.82 8.89
C PRO A 326 -4.08 -20.00 8.29
N ASP A 327 -4.07 -20.17 6.99
CA ASP A 327 -4.75 -21.28 6.30
C ASP A 327 -4.13 -22.64 6.64
N ILE A 328 -2.80 -22.71 6.66
CA ILE A 328 -2.09 -23.95 7.07
C ILE A 328 -2.40 -24.26 8.53
N PHE A 329 -2.32 -23.28 9.42
CA PHE A 329 -2.62 -23.42 10.84
C PHE A 329 -4.02 -23.99 11.07
N TRP A 330 -5.04 -23.36 10.51
CA TRP A 330 -6.42 -23.82 10.70
C TRP A 330 -6.70 -25.15 10.02
N ASN A 331 -6.02 -25.46 8.90
CA ASN A 331 -6.14 -26.75 8.24
C ASN A 331 -5.52 -27.90 9.08
N MET A 332 -4.45 -27.64 9.82
CA MET A 332 -3.87 -28.63 10.75
C MET A 332 -4.85 -29.01 11.85
N LEU A 333 -5.67 -28.08 12.33
CA LEU A 333 -6.68 -28.30 13.36
C LEU A 333 -7.92 -29.09 12.87
N LEU A 334 -8.07 -29.28 11.55
CA LEU A 334 -9.08 -30.18 10.98
C LEU A 334 -8.67 -31.67 11.04
N LYS A 335 -7.39 -31.98 11.29
CA LYS A 335 -6.90 -33.32 11.33
C LYS A 335 -7.25 -33.93 12.72
N PRO A 336 -7.66 -35.22 12.78
CA PRO A 336 -7.84 -35.92 14.04
C PRO A 336 -6.52 -35.93 14.82
N SER A 337 -6.60 -35.81 16.15
CA SER A 337 -5.48 -36.12 17.04
C SER A 337 -5.22 -37.62 17.08
N CYS A 338 -3.97 -38.03 17.41
CA CYS A 338 -3.58 -39.44 17.45
C CYS A 338 -4.51 -40.35 18.32
N ASP A 339 -5.22 -39.75 19.27
CA ASP A 339 -6.05 -40.48 20.24
C ASP A 339 -7.56 -40.43 19.97
N THR A 340 -8.03 -39.65 18.98
CA THR A 340 -9.47 -39.50 18.71
C THR A 340 -9.78 -39.61 17.22
N GLN A 341 -10.95 -40.20 16.89
CA GLN A 341 -11.40 -40.32 15.48
C GLN A 341 -11.87 -38.99 14.87
N GLU A 342 -12.15 -37.98 15.71
CA GLU A 342 -12.59 -36.66 15.24
C GLU A 342 -11.66 -35.56 15.71
N ALA A 343 -11.56 -34.51 14.88
CA ALA A 343 -10.78 -33.33 15.20
C ALA A 343 -11.50 -32.48 16.27
N HIS A 344 -10.82 -32.22 17.39
CA HIS A 344 -11.41 -31.55 18.56
C HIS A 344 -11.83 -30.07 18.24
N PHE A 345 -11.12 -29.41 17.36
CA PHE A 345 -11.36 -28.01 16.98
C PHE A 345 -12.01 -27.87 15.59
N LYS A 346 -12.76 -28.88 15.13
CA LYS A 346 -13.31 -28.95 13.77
C LYS A 346 -14.23 -27.80 13.42
N GLU A 347 -15.19 -27.44 14.27
CA GLU A 347 -16.14 -26.36 14.01
C GLU A 347 -15.43 -25.01 13.92
N LEU A 348 -14.52 -24.74 14.86
CA LEU A 348 -13.73 -23.53 14.89
C LEU A 348 -12.81 -23.42 13.66
N ALA A 349 -12.10 -24.48 13.30
CA ALA A 349 -11.20 -24.50 12.16
C ALA A 349 -11.97 -24.35 10.84
N THR A 350 -13.12 -25.00 10.72
CA THR A 350 -13.99 -24.86 9.53
C THR A 350 -14.49 -23.43 9.39
N PHE A 351 -14.96 -22.82 10.48
CA PHE A 351 -15.37 -21.41 10.48
C PHE A 351 -14.22 -20.49 10.06
N ALA A 352 -13.04 -20.66 10.68
CA ALA A 352 -11.87 -19.83 10.37
C ALA A 352 -11.47 -19.93 8.89
N LEU A 353 -11.42 -21.14 8.32
CA LEU A 353 -11.09 -21.35 6.91
C LEU A 353 -12.12 -20.72 5.96
N HIS A 354 -13.41 -20.80 6.30
CA HIS A 354 -14.45 -20.11 5.52
C HIS A 354 -14.27 -18.59 5.56
N VAL A 355 -13.95 -18.00 6.72
CA VAL A 355 -13.66 -16.58 6.84
C VAL A 355 -12.40 -16.20 6.04
N LEU A 356 -11.35 -17.01 6.11
CA LEU A 356 -10.10 -16.80 5.39
C LEU A 356 -10.22 -16.94 3.87
N SER A 357 -11.32 -17.53 3.38
CA SER A 357 -11.64 -17.57 1.94
C SER A 357 -12.07 -16.21 1.36
N LEU A 358 -12.30 -15.20 2.20
CA LEU A 358 -12.59 -13.84 1.74
C LEU A 358 -11.40 -13.31 0.92
N PRO A 359 -11.67 -12.71 -0.27
CA PRO A 359 -10.60 -12.24 -1.14
C PRO A 359 -9.91 -11.00 -0.56
N HIS A 360 -8.58 -10.98 -0.54
CA HIS A 360 -7.79 -9.81 -0.16
C HIS A 360 -7.33 -8.98 -1.37
N SER A 361 -7.28 -9.59 -2.58
CA SER A 361 -6.96 -8.87 -3.81
C SER A 361 -7.57 -9.56 -5.05
N ASN A 362 -7.62 -8.82 -6.18
CA ASN A 362 -8.01 -9.37 -7.48
C ASN A 362 -6.79 -9.77 -8.34
N ALA A 363 -5.59 -9.85 -7.74
CA ALA A 363 -4.35 -10.05 -8.47
C ALA A 363 -4.35 -11.35 -9.30
N ASP A 364 -4.94 -12.42 -8.79
CA ASP A 364 -5.04 -13.70 -9.53
C ASP A 364 -6.00 -13.59 -10.71
N CYS A 365 -7.14 -12.94 -10.55
CA CYS A 365 -8.07 -12.67 -11.65
C CYS A 365 -7.41 -11.81 -12.74
N GLU A 366 -6.70 -10.74 -12.34
CA GLU A 366 -6.00 -9.86 -13.28
C GLU A 366 -4.88 -10.59 -14.04
N ARG A 367 -4.16 -11.52 -13.39
CA ARG A 367 -3.14 -12.36 -14.03
C ARG A 367 -3.75 -13.30 -15.09
N VAL A 368 -4.88 -13.91 -14.81
CA VAL A 368 -5.58 -14.78 -15.78
C VAL A 368 -6.03 -13.95 -16.99
N PHE A 369 -6.67 -12.79 -16.76
CA PHE A 369 -7.13 -11.92 -17.86
C PHE A 369 -5.99 -11.26 -18.65
N SER A 370 -4.80 -11.15 -18.10
CA SER A 370 -3.63 -10.60 -18.81
C SER A 370 -2.94 -11.63 -19.72
N GLN A 371 -3.31 -12.92 -19.63
CA GLN A 371 -2.78 -14.00 -20.45
C GLN A 371 -3.67 -14.30 -21.69
N VAL A 372 -4.86 -13.71 -21.76
CA VAL A 372 -5.79 -13.76 -22.88
C VAL A 372 -5.63 -12.52 -23.75
#